data_f5f118f5b9174e8cbf4775c457fb804f
#
_entry.id   f5f118f5b9174e8cbf4775c457fb804f
#
_cell.length_a   1.000
_cell.length_b   1.000
_cell.length_c   1.000
_cell.angle_alpha   90.00
_cell.angle_beta   90.00
_cell.angle_gamma   90.00
#
_symmetry.space_group_name_H-M   'P 1'
#
loop_
_entity.id
_entity.type
_entity.pdbx_description
1 polymer ?
#
loop_
_entity_poly.entity_id
_entity_poly.type
_entity_poly.pdbx_seq_one_letter_code
_entity_poly.pdbx_strand_id
1 'polypeptide(L)'
;RELELSPNLNIELNNSEVLSDAVDSLIEKLTPTSPVLAWLLDYIDERIRDDKRWNVSNEVKSFGRNIFDESYIERGEKLRQCLRTPNTLKLYRDVLRDMETEALEQMKSFYDQFEGELEGHALTPEDLKGGARGIGSYFRKLRDGRLSNKDVLNATLQNSLADAKNWATKTSSRKDDIICLAKTSLIPLLQEAERMRPQRNRTLNSCRLSLQHLNKLQLLNHIDEEVRTLNREHNRFLLSDTNALLHKLVREGDSSFVFEKIGANIRNVMIDEFQDTS
;
A
#
# COMPACT_ATOMS: atom_id res chain seq x y z
N ARG A 1 -23.50 30.60 14.25
CA ARG A 1 -22.27 31.41 14.41
C ARG A 1 -21.08 30.54 14.84
N GLU A 2 -21.24 29.60 15.79
CA GLU A 2 -20.16 28.72 16.26
C GLU A 2 -19.72 27.70 15.25
N LEU A 3 -20.57 27.32 14.28
CA LEU A 3 -20.30 26.34 13.25
C LEU A 3 -19.86 26.96 11.91
N GLU A 4 -19.76 28.29 11.82
CA GLU A 4 -19.46 29.03 10.58
C GLU A 4 -20.35 28.61 9.38
N LEU A 5 -21.51 28.03 9.66
CA LEU A 5 -22.45 27.60 8.64
C LEU A 5 -23.28 28.77 8.12
N SER A 6 -23.56 28.78 6.82
CA SER A 6 -24.45 29.75 6.18
C SER A 6 -25.85 29.63 6.75
N PRO A 7 -26.59 30.74 6.99
CA PRO A 7 -27.96 30.69 7.48
C PRO A 7 -28.96 30.05 6.50
N ASN A 8 -28.59 29.93 5.23
CA ASN A 8 -29.40 29.32 4.16
C ASN A 8 -28.83 27.97 3.72
N LEU A 9 -28.40 27.14 4.65
CA LEU A 9 -27.80 25.84 4.36
C LEU A 9 -28.87 24.82 3.95
N ASN A 10 -28.67 24.18 2.82
CA ASN A 10 -29.49 23.06 2.38
C ASN A 10 -28.86 21.74 2.83
N ILE A 11 -29.59 20.95 3.59
CA ILE A 11 -29.13 19.62 4.01
C ILE A 11 -29.33 18.65 2.83
N GLU A 12 -28.24 18.03 2.38
CA GLU A 12 -28.27 17.04 1.32
C GLU A 12 -28.09 15.63 1.91
N LEU A 13 -29.03 14.74 1.58
CA LEU A 13 -29.05 13.37 2.05
C LEU A 13 -28.46 12.39 1.02
N ASN A 14 -28.41 12.81 -0.26
CA ASN A 14 -28.02 11.96 -1.36
C ASN A 14 -26.54 12.15 -1.75
N ASN A 15 -25.66 11.51 -1.01
CA ASN A 15 -24.23 11.51 -1.30
C ASN A 15 -23.91 11.06 -2.74
N SER A 16 -24.74 10.18 -3.33
CA SER A 16 -24.47 9.64 -4.67
C SER A 16 -24.73 10.68 -5.77
N GLU A 17 -25.70 11.55 -5.59
CA GLU A 17 -26.00 12.64 -6.52
C GLU A 17 -24.90 13.71 -6.48
N VAL A 18 -24.52 14.13 -5.28
CA VAL A 18 -23.43 15.09 -5.09
C VAL A 18 -22.11 14.58 -5.68
N LEU A 19 -21.82 13.30 -5.48
CA LEU A 19 -20.64 12.67 -6.06
C LEU A 19 -20.72 12.62 -7.59
N SER A 20 -21.90 12.33 -8.14
CA SER A 20 -22.11 12.31 -9.59
C SER A 20 -21.82 13.67 -10.19
N ASP A 21 -22.40 14.75 -9.63
CA ASP A 21 -22.18 16.13 -10.07
C ASP A 21 -20.69 16.49 -9.99
N ALA A 22 -20.02 16.14 -8.90
CA ALA A 22 -18.62 16.45 -8.71
C ALA A 22 -17.70 15.71 -9.69
N VAL A 23 -17.96 14.43 -9.94
CA VAL A 23 -17.17 13.65 -10.93
C VAL A 23 -17.41 14.16 -12.36
N ASP A 24 -18.65 14.47 -12.70
CA ASP A 24 -18.98 15.00 -14.02
C ASP A 24 -18.33 16.38 -14.22
N SER A 25 -18.39 17.28 -13.24
CA SER A 25 -17.69 18.57 -13.23
C SER A 25 -16.17 18.41 -13.33
N LEU A 26 -15.59 17.45 -12.57
CA LEU A 26 -14.17 17.16 -12.64
C LEU A 26 -13.74 16.71 -14.04
N ILE A 27 -14.52 15.85 -14.68
CA ILE A 27 -14.25 15.35 -16.04
C ILE A 27 -14.36 16.47 -17.06
N GLU A 28 -15.37 17.35 -16.96
CA GLU A 28 -15.54 18.48 -17.86
C GLU A 28 -14.40 19.51 -17.78
N LYS A 29 -13.83 19.68 -16.59
CA LYS A 29 -12.69 20.58 -16.36
C LYS A 29 -11.34 20.02 -16.81
N LEU A 30 -11.26 18.76 -17.27
CA LEU A 30 -10.01 18.14 -17.68
C LEU A 30 -9.43 18.84 -18.92
N THR A 31 -8.14 19.15 -18.83
CA THR A 31 -7.34 19.64 -19.96
C THR A 31 -6.22 18.64 -20.26
N PRO A 32 -5.65 18.63 -21.48
CA PRO A 32 -4.52 17.74 -21.79
C PRO A 32 -3.30 17.89 -20.88
N THR A 33 -3.17 19.04 -20.23
CA THR A 33 -2.07 19.34 -19.28
C THR A 33 -2.44 19.09 -17.83
N SER A 34 -3.68 18.66 -17.58
CA SER A 34 -4.14 18.39 -16.20
C SER A 34 -3.44 17.16 -15.61
N PRO A 35 -2.82 17.26 -14.44
CA PRO A 35 -2.29 16.10 -13.73
C PRO A 35 -3.36 15.04 -13.44
N VAL A 36 -4.62 15.48 -13.23
CA VAL A 36 -5.75 14.58 -12.97
C VAL A 36 -6.01 13.67 -14.16
N LEU A 37 -5.82 14.17 -15.39
CA LEU A 37 -5.97 13.34 -16.60
C LEU A 37 -4.98 12.17 -16.60
N ALA A 38 -3.72 12.41 -16.24
CA ALA A 38 -2.72 11.35 -16.17
C ALA A 38 -3.12 10.27 -15.16
N TRP A 39 -3.58 10.66 -13.96
CA TRP A 39 -4.03 9.70 -12.94
C TRP A 39 -5.29 8.94 -13.35
N LEU A 40 -6.19 9.61 -14.04
CA LEU A 40 -7.40 8.98 -14.57
C LEU A 40 -7.04 7.95 -15.65
N LEU A 41 -6.13 8.27 -16.55
CA LEU A 41 -5.64 7.33 -17.57
C LEU A 41 -4.93 6.13 -16.94
N ASP A 42 -4.06 6.35 -15.95
CA ASP A 42 -3.41 5.26 -15.21
C ASP A 42 -4.45 4.32 -14.53
N TYR A 43 -5.51 4.91 -13.98
CA TYR A 43 -6.60 4.14 -13.37
C TYR A 43 -7.37 3.32 -14.42
N ILE A 44 -7.66 3.90 -15.57
CA ILE A 44 -8.34 3.23 -16.69
C ILE A 44 -7.48 2.07 -17.22
N ASP A 45 -6.19 2.31 -17.45
CA ASP A 45 -5.26 1.29 -17.92
C ASP A 45 -5.18 0.09 -16.98
N GLU A 46 -5.19 0.34 -15.68
CA GLU A 46 -5.24 -0.73 -14.67
C GLU A 46 -6.53 -1.55 -14.80
N ARG A 47 -7.67 -0.88 -14.97
CA ARG A 47 -8.97 -1.55 -15.12
C ARG A 47 -9.05 -2.38 -16.39
N ILE A 48 -8.50 -1.88 -17.50
CA ILE A 48 -8.42 -2.61 -18.77
C ILE A 48 -7.55 -3.87 -18.63
N ARG A 49 -6.40 -3.77 -17.95
CA ARG A 49 -5.52 -4.92 -17.70
C ARG A 49 -6.19 -6.01 -16.85
N ASP A 50 -7.11 -5.61 -15.97
CA ASP A 50 -7.90 -6.51 -15.14
C ASP A 50 -9.11 -7.12 -15.89
N ASP A 51 -9.24 -6.88 -17.19
CA ASP A 51 -10.34 -7.35 -18.06
C ASP A 51 -11.74 -6.91 -17.57
N LYS A 52 -11.81 -5.76 -16.90
CA LYS A 52 -13.06 -5.18 -16.38
C LYS A 52 -13.65 -4.21 -17.39
N ARG A 53 -15.00 -4.20 -17.49
CA ARG A 53 -15.71 -3.23 -18.34
C ARG A 53 -15.34 -1.82 -17.94
N TRP A 54 -15.03 -0.96 -18.92
CA TRP A 54 -14.66 0.42 -18.69
C TRP A 54 -15.82 1.37 -19.05
N ASN A 55 -16.57 1.77 -18.08
CA ASN A 55 -17.31 3.02 -18.14
C ASN A 55 -16.62 3.98 -17.16
N VAL A 56 -15.78 4.86 -17.70
CA VAL A 56 -14.90 5.73 -16.92
C VAL A 56 -15.69 6.49 -15.84
N SER A 57 -16.79 7.12 -16.23
CA SER A 57 -17.59 7.91 -15.29
C SER A 57 -18.12 7.05 -14.14
N ASN A 58 -18.73 5.90 -14.44
CA ASN A 58 -19.29 5.02 -13.42
C ASN A 58 -18.20 4.42 -12.51
N GLU A 59 -17.05 4.06 -13.05
CA GLU A 59 -15.93 3.52 -12.28
C GLU A 59 -15.33 4.58 -11.36
N VAL A 60 -15.17 5.81 -11.84
CA VAL A 60 -14.68 6.93 -11.03
C VAL A 60 -15.69 7.31 -9.95
N LYS A 61 -17.00 7.30 -10.25
CA LYS A 61 -18.07 7.52 -9.28
C LYS A 61 -18.07 6.41 -8.21
N SER A 62 -17.92 5.15 -8.62
CA SER A 62 -17.82 4.02 -7.68
C SER A 62 -16.60 4.14 -6.78
N PHE A 63 -15.45 4.49 -7.34
CA PHE A 63 -14.23 4.72 -6.57
C PHE A 63 -14.35 5.95 -5.64
N GLY A 64 -14.95 7.03 -6.13
CA GLY A 64 -15.17 8.27 -5.40
C GLY A 64 -16.02 8.11 -4.14
N ARG A 65 -16.87 7.07 -4.06
CA ARG A 65 -17.68 6.79 -2.84
C ARG A 65 -16.83 6.65 -1.58
N ASN A 66 -15.58 6.23 -1.72
CA ASN A 66 -14.67 6.08 -0.58
C ASN A 66 -14.42 7.40 0.18
N ILE A 67 -14.72 8.58 -0.39
CA ILE A 67 -14.61 9.86 0.34
C ILE A 67 -15.61 9.98 1.48
N PHE A 68 -16.70 9.20 1.44
CA PHE A 68 -17.73 9.16 2.48
C PHE A 68 -17.49 8.07 3.51
N ASP A 69 -16.44 7.23 3.32
CA ASP A 69 -16.07 6.23 4.31
C ASP A 69 -15.51 6.91 5.57
N GLU A 70 -15.91 6.40 6.73
CA GLU A 70 -15.52 6.95 8.03
C GLU A 70 -13.98 7.06 8.18
N SER A 71 -13.27 6.01 7.74
CA SER A 71 -11.80 5.99 7.77
C SER A 71 -11.15 7.08 6.91
N TYR A 72 -11.81 7.48 5.79
CA TYR A 72 -11.34 8.58 4.97
C TYR A 72 -11.69 9.94 5.59
N ILE A 73 -12.92 10.09 6.09
CA ILE A 73 -13.38 11.33 6.74
C ILE A 73 -12.48 11.68 7.92
N GLU A 74 -12.16 10.70 8.76
CA GLU A 74 -11.32 10.88 9.95
C GLU A 74 -9.89 11.35 9.60
N ARG A 75 -9.33 10.85 8.51
CA ARG A 75 -7.94 11.13 8.07
C ARG A 75 -7.85 12.14 6.93
N GLY A 76 -8.96 12.44 6.30
CA GLY A 76 -9.01 13.21 5.05
C GLY A 76 -8.42 14.61 5.17
N GLU A 77 -8.58 15.30 6.30
CA GLU A 77 -8.00 16.63 6.49
C GLU A 77 -6.46 16.59 6.51
N LYS A 78 -5.87 15.67 7.25
CA LYS A 78 -4.41 15.44 7.26
C LYS A 78 -3.90 15.05 5.88
N LEU A 79 -4.62 14.20 5.19
CA LEU A 79 -4.29 13.77 3.83
C LEU A 79 -4.28 14.95 2.87
N ARG A 80 -5.32 15.78 2.86
CA ARG A 80 -5.40 16.99 2.02
C ARG A 80 -4.24 17.96 2.30
N GLN A 81 -3.90 18.17 3.56
CA GLN A 81 -2.77 19.01 3.95
C GLN A 81 -1.45 18.47 3.38
N CYS A 82 -1.22 17.16 3.51
CA CYS A 82 -0.04 16.50 2.94
C CYS A 82 0.00 16.62 1.41
N LEU A 83 -1.13 16.42 0.73
CA LEU A 83 -1.21 16.44 -0.73
C LEU A 83 -1.10 17.84 -1.33
N ARG A 84 -1.48 18.88 -0.58
CA ARG A 84 -1.31 20.30 -0.98
C ARG A 84 0.14 20.77 -0.89
N THR A 85 0.99 20.09 -0.11
CA THR A 85 2.40 20.48 -0.01
C THR A 85 3.13 20.10 -1.30
N PRO A 86 3.73 21.07 -2.02
CA PRO A 86 4.43 20.80 -3.26
C PRO A 86 5.49 19.71 -3.08
N ASN A 87 5.58 18.83 -4.06
CA ASN A 87 6.55 17.72 -4.11
C ASN A 87 6.40 16.60 -3.04
N THR A 88 5.47 16.67 -2.10
CA THR A 88 5.30 15.61 -1.07
C THR A 88 5.14 14.23 -1.69
N LEU A 89 4.28 14.11 -2.71
CA LEU A 89 4.07 12.83 -3.39
C LEU A 89 5.28 12.36 -4.19
N LYS A 90 6.02 13.31 -4.78
CA LYS A 90 7.28 12.98 -5.46
C LYS A 90 8.29 12.42 -4.46
N LEU A 91 8.52 13.13 -3.37
CA LEU A 91 9.44 12.69 -2.31
C LEU A 91 9.01 11.33 -1.73
N TYR A 92 7.71 11.13 -1.48
CA TYR A 92 7.22 9.85 -0.98
C TYR A 92 7.44 8.72 -1.99
N ARG A 93 7.21 8.98 -3.28
CA ARG A 93 7.48 8.03 -4.37
C ARG A 93 8.96 7.67 -4.45
N ASP A 94 9.84 8.66 -4.35
CA ASP A 94 11.28 8.46 -4.40
C ASP A 94 11.74 7.61 -3.20
N VAL A 95 11.28 7.91 -1.98
CA VAL A 95 11.56 7.09 -0.79
C VAL A 95 11.08 5.63 -0.96
N LEU A 96 9.89 5.41 -1.50
CA LEU A 96 9.39 4.05 -1.73
C LEU A 96 10.26 3.28 -2.75
N ARG A 97 10.72 3.96 -3.80
CA ARG A 97 11.62 3.37 -4.81
C ARG A 97 13.00 3.06 -4.23
N ASP A 98 13.52 3.95 -3.41
CA ASP A 98 14.80 3.72 -2.72
C ASP A 98 14.72 2.51 -1.78
N MET A 99 13.63 2.39 -1.01
CA MET A 99 13.38 1.24 -0.15
C MET A 99 13.22 -0.08 -0.95
N GLU A 100 12.56 -0.03 -2.12
CA GLU A 100 12.45 -1.18 -3.02
C GLU A 100 13.82 -1.60 -3.55
N THR A 101 14.61 -0.64 -4.02
CA THR A 101 15.96 -0.85 -4.56
C THR A 101 16.89 -1.42 -3.49
N GLU A 102 16.91 -0.81 -2.30
CA GLU A 102 17.72 -1.30 -1.17
C GLU A 102 17.36 -2.75 -0.80
N ALA A 103 16.08 -3.08 -0.74
CA ALA A 103 15.62 -4.42 -0.43
C ALA A 103 16.06 -5.45 -1.48
N LEU A 104 16.02 -5.08 -2.76
CA LEU A 104 16.48 -5.93 -3.86
C LEU A 104 18.00 -6.11 -3.86
N GLU A 105 18.76 -5.03 -3.68
CA GLU A 105 20.22 -5.06 -3.63
C GLU A 105 20.73 -5.90 -2.46
N GLN A 106 20.12 -5.80 -1.29
CA GLN A 106 20.46 -6.65 -0.15
C GLN A 106 20.20 -8.11 -0.42
N MET A 107 19.11 -8.47 -1.09
CA MET A 107 18.86 -9.86 -1.43
C MET A 107 19.76 -10.36 -2.57
N LYS A 108 20.10 -9.50 -3.52
CA LYS A 108 21.06 -9.80 -4.59
C LYS A 108 22.46 -10.04 -4.02
N SER A 109 22.90 -9.31 -2.99
CA SER A 109 24.21 -9.49 -2.39
C SER A 109 24.46 -10.91 -1.87
N PHE A 110 23.40 -11.64 -1.43
CA PHE A 110 23.52 -13.04 -1.07
C PHE A 110 23.82 -13.95 -2.27
N TYR A 111 23.26 -13.61 -3.44
CA TYR A 111 23.62 -14.31 -4.67
C TYR A 111 25.09 -14.06 -5.07
N ASP A 112 25.52 -12.80 -5.02
CA ASP A 112 26.88 -12.41 -5.37
C ASP A 112 27.91 -13.06 -4.41
N GLN A 113 27.60 -13.12 -3.10
CA GLN A 113 28.42 -13.85 -2.12
C GLN A 113 28.45 -15.37 -2.40
N PHE A 114 27.29 -15.96 -2.72
CA PHE A 114 27.21 -17.37 -3.07
C PHE A 114 28.08 -17.73 -4.31
N GLU A 115 28.01 -16.91 -5.36
CA GLU A 115 28.88 -17.08 -6.54
C GLU A 115 30.36 -16.91 -6.19
N GLY A 116 30.70 -15.87 -5.43
CA GLY A 116 32.09 -15.62 -5.02
C GLY A 116 32.70 -16.76 -4.20
N GLU A 117 31.90 -17.36 -3.29
CA GLU A 117 32.33 -18.56 -2.52
C GLU A 117 32.59 -19.76 -3.44
N LEU A 118 31.73 -20.00 -4.43
CA LEU A 118 31.93 -21.09 -5.38
C LEU A 118 33.15 -20.85 -6.28
N GLU A 119 33.30 -19.64 -6.83
CA GLU A 119 34.42 -19.27 -7.68
C GLU A 119 35.77 -19.36 -6.93
N GLY A 120 35.80 -18.92 -5.67
CA GLY A 120 36.97 -19.04 -4.81
C GLY A 120 37.48 -20.47 -4.61
N HIS A 121 36.58 -21.46 -4.78
CA HIS A 121 36.89 -22.88 -4.70
C HIS A 121 36.90 -23.59 -6.06
N ALA A 122 36.89 -22.82 -7.16
CA ALA A 122 36.80 -23.33 -8.54
C ALA A 122 35.61 -24.29 -8.72
N LEU A 123 34.46 -23.94 -8.17
CA LEU A 123 33.19 -24.66 -8.27
C LEU A 123 32.17 -23.80 -9.03
N THR A 124 31.18 -24.45 -9.59
CA THR A 124 30.04 -23.84 -10.25
C THR A 124 28.73 -24.35 -9.60
N PRO A 125 27.60 -23.66 -9.77
CA PRO A 125 26.30 -24.17 -9.31
C PRO A 125 25.96 -25.57 -9.85
N GLU A 126 26.50 -25.96 -11.01
CA GLU A 126 26.32 -27.24 -11.64
C GLU A 126 27.02 -28.40 -10.90
N ASP A 127 28.09 -28.10 -10.16
CA ASP A 127 28.82 -29.08 -9.33
C ASP A 127 28.03 -29.47 -8.07
N LEU A 128 27.09 -28.63 -7.68
CA LEU A 128 26.24 -28.86 -6.53
C LEU A 128 25.15 -29.89 -6.83
N LYS A 129 24.57 -30.50 -5.78
CA LYS A 129 23.48 -31.45 -5.90
C LYS A 129 22.26 -30.79 -6.56
N GLY A 130 21.81 -31.41 -7.67
CA GLY A 130 20.68 -30.90 -8.46
C GLY A 130 21.08 -29.84 -9.47
N GLY A 131 22.35 -29.46 -9.57
CA GLY A 131 22.87 -28.51 -10.54
C GLY A 131 22.09 -27.21 -10.58
N ALA A 132 21.79 -26.74 -11.77
CA ALA A 132 21.04 -25.51 -11.99
C ALA A 132 19.64 -25.48 -11.32
N ARG A 133 19.04 -26.62 -11.01
CA ARG A 133 17.73 -26.76 -10.32
C ARG A 133 17.88 -26.99 -8.81
N GLY A 134 19.08 -27.18 -8.31
CA GLY A 134 19.41 -27.38 -6.92
C GLY A 134 19.31 -26.10 -6.08
N ILE A 135 20.12 -26.03 -5.02
CA ILE A 135 20.10 -24.87 -4.10
C ILE A 135 20.52 -23.56 -4.79
N GLY A 136 21.37 -23.61 -5.85
CA GLY A 136 21.71 -22.44 -6.65
C GLY A 136 20.48 -21.74 -7.25
N SER A 137 19.37 -22.47 -7.49
CA SER A 137 18.12 -21.85 -7.93
C SER A 137 17.49 -20.92 -6.88
N TYR A 138 17.69 -21.20 -5.60
CA TYR A 138 17.25 -20.33 -4.51
C TYR A 138 17.95 -18.98 -4.59
N PHE A 139 19.29 -18.95 -4.65
CA PHE A 139 20.06 -17.72 -4.73
C PHE A 139 19.74 -16.92 -6.00
N ARG A 140 19.57 -17.59 -7.15
CA ARG A 140 19.10 -16.91 -8.38
C ARG A 140 17.74 -16.25 -8.22
N LYS A 141 16.80 -16.88 -7.51
CA LYS A 141 15.51 -16.26 -7.22
C LYS A 141 15.65 -15.02 -6.34
N LEU A 142 16.59 -15.00 -5.39
CA LEU A 142 16.90 -13.81 -4.60
C LEU A 142 17.41 -12.67 -5.48
N ARG A 143 18.36 -12.97 -6.39
CA ARG A 143 18.88 -12.01 -7.38
C ARG A 143 17.74 -11.43 -8.24
N ASP A 144 16.82 -12.29 -8.68
CA ASP A 144 15.72 -11.93 -9.57
C ASP A 144 14.53 -11.27 -8.81
N GLY A 145 14.67 -11.02 -7.51
CA GLY A 145 13.63 -10.40 -6.67
C GLY A 145 12.39 -11.28 -6.43
N ARG A 146 12.51 -12.59 -6.62
CA ARG A 146 11.44 -13.59 -6.36
C ARG A 146 11.54 -14.08 -4.92
N LEU A 147 11.03 -13.28 -3.98
CA LEU A 147 11.23 -13.50 -2.54
C LEU A 147 10.05 -14.18 -1.86
N SER A 148 8.95 -14.46 -2.57
CA SER A 148 7.75 -15.03 -1.96
C SER A 148 7.96 -16.46 -1.47
N ASN A 149 7.25 -16.86 -0.43
CA ASN A 149 7.31 -18.24 0.08
C ASN A 149 6.94 -19.28 -1.00
N LYS A 150 6.02 -18.93 -1.90
CA LYS A 150 5.62 -19.80 -3.02
C LYS A 150 6.76 -20.04 -3.99
N ASP A 151 7.63 -19.06 -4.18
CA ASP A 151 8.75 -19.16 -5.11
C ASP A 151 9.92 -19.95 -4.55
N VAL A 152 10.25 -19.76 -3.27
CA VAL A 152 11.52 -20.21 -2.70
C VAL A 152 11.41 -21.40 -1.76
N LEU A 153 10.31 -21.54 -1.00
CA LEU A 153 10.18 -22.64 -0.05
C LEU A 153 9.94 -23.98 -0.78
N ASN A 154 10.89 -24.86 -0.67
CA ASN A 154 10.81 -26.22 -1.20
C ASN A 154 11.66 -27.19 -0.39
N ALA A 155 11.52 -28.49 -0.66
CA ALA A 155 12.28 -29.53 0.02
C ALA A 155 13.80 -29.39 -0.16
N THR A 156 14.25 -28.85 -1.29
CA THR A 156 15.69 -28.62 -1.56
C THR A 156 16.27 -27.63 -0.58
N LEU A 157 15.60 -26.49 -0.35
CA LEU A 157 16.00 -25.49 0.64
C LEU A 157 16.08 -26.09 2.05
N GLN A 158 15.02 -26.78 2.49
CA GLN A 158 14.97 -27.38 3.81
C GLN A 158 16.07 -28.43 4.01
N ASN A 159 16.30 -29.29 3.03
CA ASN A 159 17.36 -30.28 3.08
C ASN A 159 18.75 -29.65 3.09
N SER A 160 18.95 -28.56 2.34
CA SER A 160 20.24 -27.85 2.30
C SER A 160 20.55 -27.11 3.59
N LEU A 161 19.53 -26.61 4.28
CA LEU A 161 19.67 -26.02 5.62
C LEU A 161 19.98 -27.06 6.69
N ALA A 162 19.44 -28.29 6.55
CA ALA A 162 19.55 -29.33 7.56
C ALA A 162 20.92 -30.02 7.59
N ASP A 163 21.51 -30.32 6.42
CA ASP A 163 22.76 -31.07 6.36
C ASP A 163 23.61 -30.69 5.12
N ALA A 164 24.89 -30.42 5.35
CA ALA A 164 25.85 -30.12 4.30
C ALA A 164 26.02 -31.25 3.27
N LYS A 165 25.74 -32.50 3.64
CA LYS A 165 25.74 -33.64 2.71
C LYS A 165 24.72 -33.49 1.58
N ASN A 166 23.72 -32.66 1.79
CA ASN A 166 22.69 -32.40 0.76
C ASN A 166 23.14 -31.41 -0.33
N TRP A 167 24.32 -30.81 -0.19
CA TRP A 167 24.90 -29.90 -1.18
C TRP A 167 25.71 -30.65 -2.26
N ALA A 168 26.21 -31.84 -1.97
CA ALA A 168 27.02 -32.64 -2.89
C ALA A 168 26.26 -33.85 -3.46
N THR A 169 26.55 -34.21 -4.70
CA THR A 169 26.14 -35.49 -5.28
C THR A 169 27.02 -36.64 -4.74
N LYS A 170 26.40 -37.80 -4.59
CA LYS A 170 27.15 -38.98 -4.05
C LYS A 170 28.33 -39.41 -4.95
N THR A 171 28.23 -39.14 -6.23
CA THR A 171 29.19 -39.51 -7.29
C THR A 171 30.19 -38.42 -7.65
N SER A 172 30.11 -37.25 -7.01
CA SER A 172 31.03 -36.14 -7.30
C SER A 172 32.43 -36.46 -6.79
N SER A 173 33.44 -36.22 -7.60
CA SER A 173 34.87 -36.33 -7.23
C SER A 173 35.27 -35.24 -6.21
N ARG A 174 34.54 -34.14 -6.17
CA ARG A 174 34.79 -32.97 -5.27
C ARG A 174 33.83 -32.94 -4.09
N LYS A 175 33.26 -34.07 -3.72
CA LYS A 175 32.21 -34.18 -2.69
C LYS A 175 32.65 -33.61 -1.34
N ASP A 176 33.87 -33.95 -0.90
CA ASP A 176 34.36 -33.52 0.41
C ASP A 176 34.66 -32.03 0.47
N ASP A 177 35.17 -31.46 -0.63
CA ASP A 177 35.36 -30.01 -0.80
C ASP A 177 34.04 -29.28 -0.69
N ILE A 178 33.02 -29.73 -1.41
CA ILE A 178 31.68 -29.15 -1.41
C ILE A 178 31.05 -29.23 -0.01
N ILE A 179 31.18 -30.36 0.70
CA ILE A 179 30.64 -30.53 2.06
C ILE A 179 31.37 -29.63 3.04
N CYS A 180 32.69 -29.46 2.90
CA CYS A 180 33.47 -28.56 3.72
C CYS A 180 33.01 -27.11 3.51
N LEU A 181 32.97 -26.63 2.26
CA LEU A 181 32.51 -25.29 1.90
C LEU A 181 31.06 -25.05 2.36
N ALA A 182 30.18 -26.04 2.20
CA ALA A 182 28.80 -25.92 2.65
C ALA A 182 28.71 -25.69 4.18
N LYS A 183 29.54 -26.37 4.98
CA LYS A 183 29.55 -26.19 6.43
C LYS A 183 30.14 -24.86 6.85
N THR A 184 31.23 -24.42 6.21
CA THR A 184 31.97 -23.24 6.64
C THR A 184 31.32 -21.93 6.19
N SER A 185 30.78 -21.89 4.95
CA SER A 185 30.31 -20.65 4.32
C SER A 185 28.85 -20.74 3.84
N LEU A 186 28.48 -21.76 3.06
CA LEU A 186 27.23 -21.72 2.31
C LEU A 186 25.97 -21.90 3.19
N ILE A 187 26.03 -22.74 4.24
CA ILE A 187 24.90 -22.92 5.17
C ILE A 187 24.69 -21.66 6.01
N PRO A 188 25.72 -21.07 6.65
CA PRO A 188 25.58 -19.79 7.33
C PRO A 188 25.01 -18.69 6.43
N LEU A 189 25.49 -18.57 5.18
CA LEU A 189 24.99 -17.61 4.20
C LEU A 189 23.50 -17.85 3.88
N LEU A 190 23.11 -19.11 3.68
CA LEU A 190 21.73 -19.51 3.39
C LEU A 190 20.81 -19.22 4.58
N GLN A 191 21.27 -19.47 5.79
CA GLN A 191 20.51 -19.19 7.03
C GLN A 191 20.27 -17.69 7.18
N GLU A 192 21.29 -16.87 6.96
CA GLU A 192 21.15 -15.42 7.04
C GLU A 192 20.24 -14.86 5.95
N ALA A 193 20.39 -15.36 4.71
CA ALA A 193 19.51 -14.99 3.60
C ALA A 193 18.05 -15.31 3.93
N GLU A 194 17.76 -16.52 4.48
CA GLU A 194 16.40 -16.92 4.81
C GLU A 194 15.85 -16.17 6.04
N ARG A 195 16.71 -15.75 6.96
CA ARG A 195 16.34 -14.89 8.08
C ARG A 195 15.87 -13.51 7.61
N MET A 196 16.53 -12.93 6.61
CA MET A 196 16.23 -11.59 6.09
C MET A 196 15.11 -11.57 5.05
N ARG A 197 15.03 -12.59 4.21
CA ARG A 197 14.13 -12.67 3.06
C ARG A 197 12.65 -12.34 3.40
N PRO A 198 12.03 -12.90 4.45
CA PRO A 198 10.61 -12.64 4.72
C PRO A 198 10.32 -11.15 4.98
N GLN A 199 11.21 -10.47 5.68
CA GLN A 199 11.09 -9.05 5.95
C GLN A 199 11.27 -8.24 4.66
N ARG A 200 12.28 -8.56 3.83
CA ARG A 200 12.52 -7.87 2.55
C ARG A 200 11.38 -8.09 1.57
N ASN A 201 10.80 -9.29 1.54
CA ASN A 201 9.60 -9.56 0.76
C ASN A 201 8.40 -8.70 1.21
N ARG A 202 8.20 -8.48 2.51
CA ARG A 202 7.16 -7.58 3.02
C ARG A 202 7.43 -6.15 2.59
N THR A 203 8.66 -5.66 2.70
CA THR A 203 9.04 -4.32 2.26
C THR A 203 8.74 -4.12 0.79
N LEU A 204 9.20 -5.03 -0.09
CA LEU A 204 8.94 -4.99 -1.53
C LEU A 204 7.45 -4.94 -1.85
N ASN A 205 6.65 -5.83 -1.25
CA ASN A 205 5.22 -5.87 -1.49
C ASN A 205 4.53 -4.59 -1.00
N SER A 206 4.92 -4.06 0.16
CA SER A 206 4.38 -2.80 0.68
C SER A 206 4.72 -1.62 -0.21
N CYS A 207 5.97 -1.50 -0.67
CA CYS A 207 6.39 -0.44 -1.58
C CYS A 207 5.63 -0.51 -2.90
N ARG A 208 5.52 -1.70 -3.51
CA ARG A 208 4.81 -1.90 -4.78
C ARG A 208 3.33 -1.57 -4.67
N LEU A 209 2.65 -2.05 -3.62
CA LEU A 209 1.25 -1.72 -3.37
C LEU A 209 1.05 -0.22 -3.15
N SER A 210 1.92 0.42 -2.36
CA SER A 210 1.84 1.87 -2.12
C SER A 210 2.04 2.65 -3.41
N LEU A 211 3.03 2.30 -4.23
CA LEU A 211 3.29 2.94 -5.53
C LEU A 211 2.11 2.76 -6.50
N GLN A 212 1.54 1.56 -6.54
CA GLN A 212 0.38 1.25 -7.39
C GLN A 212 -0.84 2.10 -7.03
N HIS A 213 -1.06 2.34 -5.73
CA HIS A 213 -2.26 3.06 -5.26
C HIS A 213 -2.06 4.57 -5.08
N LEU A 214 -0.84 5.07 -5.25
CA LEU A 214 -0.54 6.48 -5.02
C LEU A 214 -1.31 7.42 -5.97
N ASN A 215 -1.42 7.05 -7.25
CA ASN A 215 -2.19 7.82 -8.24
C ASN A 215 -3.70 7.80 -7.93
N LYS A 216 -4.22 6.67 -7.43
CA LYS A 216 -5.61 6.57 -6.99
C LYS A 216 -5.91 7.49 -5.81
N LEU A 217 -4.97 7.61 -4.87
CA LEU A 217 -5.11 8.52 -3.74
C LEU A 217 -5.18 9.98 -4.19
N GLN A 218 -4.41 10.36 -5.20
CA GLN A 218 -4.49 11.70 -5.80
C GLN A 218 -5.84 11.95 -6.45
N LEU A 219 -6.33 10.99 -7.24
CA LEU A 219 -7.65 11.10 -7.87
C LEU A 219 -8.75 11.26 -6.81
N LEU A 220 -8.70 10.46 -5.74
CA LEU A 220 -9.67 10.55 -4.64
C LEU A 220 -9.66 11.91 -3.96
N ASN A 221 -8.47 12.48 -3.73
CA ASN A 221 -8.35 13.82 -3.17
C ASN A 221 -8.97 14.90 -4.06
N HIS A 222 -8.79 14.82 -5.38
CA HIS A 222 -9.40 15.78 -6.30
C HIS A 222 -10.91 15.65 -6.37
N ILE A 223 -11.45 14.43 -6.30
CA ILE A 223 -12.90 14.22 -6.18
C ILE A 223 -13.43 14.85 -4.89
N ASP A 224 -12.77 14.64 -3.75
CA ASP A 224 -13.15 15.24 -2.47
C ASP A 224 -13.09 16.78 -2.52
N GLU A 225 -12.06 17.36 -3.13
CA GLU A 225 -11.93 18.81 -3.30
C GLU A 225 -13.05 19.38 -4.18
N GLU A 226 -13.42 18.69 -5.27
CA GLU A 226 -14.51 19.10 -6.14
C GLU A 226 -15.88 19.01 -5.44
N VAL A 227 -16.15 17.92 -4.72
CA VAL A 227 -17.35 17.77 -3.87
C VAL A 227 -17.47 18.93 -2.89
N ARG A 228 -16.39 19.27 -2.19
CA ARG A 228 -16.39 20.38 -1.22
C ARG A 228 -16.57 21.73 -1.87
N THR A 229 -16.06 21.91 -3.08
CA THR A 229 -16.20 23.15 -3.84
C THR A 229 -17.65 23.35 -4.27
N LEU A 230 -18.26 22.34 -4.91
CA LEU A 230 -19.65 22.38 -5.32
C LEU A 230 -20.61 22.52 -4.13
N ASN A 231 -20.34 21.87 -3.02
CA ASN A 231 -21.17 22.00 -1.82
C ASN A 231 -21.12 23.43 -1.26
N ARG A 232 -19.97 24.10 -1.30
CA ARG A 232 -19.85 25.52 -0.90
C ARG A 232 -20.58 26.45 -1.88
N GLU A 233 -20.43 26.23 -3.16
CA GLU A 233 -21.09 27.03 -4.21
C GLU A 233 -22.61 26.93 -4.13
N HIS A 234 -23.13 25.76 -3.82
CA HIS A 234 -24.58 25.50 -3.71
C HIS A 234 -25.12 25.64 -2.31
N ASN A 235 -24.32 26.09 -1.32
CA ASN A 235 -24.71 26.14 0.11
C ASN A 235 -25.29 24.81 0.60
N ARG A 236 -24.71 23.67 0.18
CA ARG A 236 -25.11 22.32 0.59
C ARG A 236 -24.24 21.85 1.77
N PHE A 237 -24.88 21.14 2.69
CA PHE A 237 -24.23 20.43 3.78
C PHE A 237 -24.63 18.95 3.72
N LEU A 238 -23.64 18.07 3.65
CA LEU A 238 -23.90 16.63 3.62
C LEU A 238 -24.19 16.11 5.02
N LEU A 239 -25.24 15.31 5.16
CA LEU A 239 -25.56 14.68 6.43
C LEU A 239 -24.42 13.76 6.92
N SER A 240 -23.70 13.12 6.00
CA SER A 240 -22.51 12.32 6.33
C SER A 240 -21.40 13.11 7.03
N ASP A 241 -21.32 14.42 6.85
CA ASP A 241 -20.31 15.27 7.49
C ASP A 241 -20.69 15.66 8.93
N THR A 242 -21.92 15.37 9.36
CA THR A 242 -22.42 15.75 10.70
C THR A 242 -21.58 15.13 11.82
N ASN A 243 -21.26 13.84 11.70
CA ASN A 243 -20.46 13.15 12.71
C ASN A 243 -19.06 13.75 12.82
N ALA A 244 -18.41 14.04 11.70
CA ALA A 244 -17.09 14.69 11.69
C ALA A 244 -17.13 16.08 12.32
N LEU A 245 -18.20 16.84 12.03
CA LEU A 245 -18.40 18.17 12.62
C LEU A 245 -18.63 18.08 14.13
N LEU A 246 -19.47 17.15 14.60
CA LEU A 246 -19.70 16.93 16.03
C LEU A 246 -18.42 16.49 16.74
N HIS A 247 -17.66 15.56 16.14
CA HIS A 247 -16.36 15.14 16.69
C HIS A 247 -15.39 16.32 16.82
N LYS A 248 -15.36 17.20 15.84
CA LYS A 248 -14.51 18.39 15.87
C LYS A 248 -14.92 19.32 17.02
N LEU A 249 -16.19 19.61 17.16
CA LEU A 249 -16.75 20.45 18.23
C LEU A 249 -16.44 19.89 19.62
N VAL A 250 -16.54 18.57 19.79
CA VAL A 250 -16.28 17.92 21.10
C VAL A 250 -14.78 17.88 21.42
N ARG A 251 -13.92 17.72 20.41
CA ARG A 251 -12.46 17.62 20.61
C ARG A 251 -11.75 18.98 20.77
N GLU A 252 -12.19 20.01 20.03
CA GLU A 252 -11.48 21.30 19.99
C GLU A 252 -11.84 22.22 21.17
N GLY A 253 -12.65 21.73 22.12
CA GLY A 253 -12.45 22.19 23.49
C GLY A 253 -13.41 23.15 24.10
N ASP A 254 -14.55 23.47 23.55
CA ASP A 254 -15.60 23.98 24.42
C ASP A 254 -16.74 22.98 24.59
N SER A 255 -16.37 21.87 25.25
CA SER A 255 -17.37 20.92 25.79
C SER A 255 -18.41 21.66 26.67
N SER A 256 -18.12 22.90 27.12
CA SER A 256 -19.05 23.74 27.87
C SER A 256 -20.38 23.92 27.11
N PHE A 257 -20.37 24.18 25.82
CA PHE A 257 -21.58 24.41 25.03
C PHE A 257 -22.49 23.17 24.98
N VAL A 258 -21.91 21.98 24.73
CA VAL A 258 -22.69 20.72 24.69
C VAL A 258 -23.23 20.42 26.08
N PHE A 259 -22.41 20.56 27.11
CA PHE A 259 -22.83 20.34 28.50
C PHE A 259 -23.81 21.45 29.00
N GLU A 260 -23.67 22.68 28.57
CA GLU A 260 -24.59 23.78 28.87
C GLU A 260 -25.98 23.53 28.29
N LYS A 261 -26.05 22.95 27.06
CA LYS A 261 -27.33 22.60 26.38
C LYS A 261 -27.96 21.34 26.89
N ILE A 262 -27.18 20.29 27.17
CA ILE A 262 -27.67 18.95 27.58
C ILE A 262 -27.81 18.89 29.11
N GLY A 263 -27.08 19.72 29.86
CA GLY A 263 -27.00 19.68 31.31
C GLY A 263 -25.90 18.77 31.84
N ALA A 264 -25.34 19.08 33.00
CA ALA A 264 -24.17 18.43 33.57
C ALA A 264 -24.48 17.04 34.22
N ASN A 265 -25.72 16.64 34.36
CA ASN A 265 -26.11 15.43 35.08
C ASN A 265 -27.10 14.58 34.28
N ILE A 266 -26.59 13.64 33.49
CA ILE A 266 -27.39 12.59 32.86
C ILE A 266 -27.39 11.39 33.80
N ARG A 267 -28.56 11.06 34.40
CA ARG A 267 -28.70 9.92 35.34
C ARG A 267 -29.04 8.61 34.66
N ASN A 268 -29.76 8.67 33.53
CA ASN A 268 -30.21 7.49 32.80
C ASN A 268 -30.02 7.74 31.31
N VAL A 269 -29.40 6.78 30.60
CA VAL A 269 -29.24 6.80 29.14
C VAL A 269 -30.01 5.61 28.58
N MET A 270 -30.97 5.89 27.69
CA MET A 270 -31.62 4.88 26.86
C MET A 270 -31.14 5.06 25.43
N ILE A 271 -30.63 4.00 24.83
CA ILE A 271 -30.14 3.98 23.45
C ILE A 271 -31.12 3.12 22.66
N ASP A 272 -31.84 3.75 21.75
CA ASP A 272 -32.62 3.06 20.72
C ASP A 272 -31.73 2.76 19.53
N GLU A 273 -32.04 1.72 18.75
CA GLU A 273 -31.27 1.31 17.58
C GLU A 273 -29.77 1.14 17.88
N PHE A 274 -29.46 0.45 18.98
CA PHE A 274 -28.08 0.28 19.48
C PHE A 274 -27.09 -0.26 18.41
N GLN A 275 -27.60 -1.03 17.44
CA GLN A 275 -26.80 -1.53 16.31
C GLN A 275 -26.28 -0.42 15.40
N ASP A 276 -26.89 0.76 15.42
CA ASP A 276 -26.46 1.93 14.61
C ASP A 276 -25.44 2.80 15.35
N THR A 277 -25.10 2.44 16.59
CA THR A 277 -24.02 3.09 17.34
C THR A 277 -22.68 2.53 16.91
N SER A 278 -21.81 3.37 16.34
CA SER A 278 -20.44 3.04 15.94
C SER A 278 -19.41 3.55 16.94
#